data_1a56f499a2ea6b259759620b67712058
#
_entry.id   1a56f499a2ea6b259759620b67712058
#
_cell.length_a   1.000
_cell.length_b   1.000
_cell.length_c   1.000
_cell.angle_alpha   90.00
_cell.angle_beta   90.00
_cell.angle_gamma   90.00
#
_symmetry.space_group_name_H-M   'P 1'
#
loop_
_entity.id
_entity.type
_entity.pdbx_description
1 polymer ?
#
loop_
_entity_poly.entity_id
_entity_poly.type
_entity_poly.pdbx_seq_one_letter_code
_entity_poly.pdbx_strand_id
1 'polypeptide(L)'
;MKVSRVRALRGPNLWTRHTALELVVELPPDERSIDAMHRYEARLRARFPALGPIRPVGYRGELPLACALEFALLRLQSEAGCAVTFSHTAPALEEGIYRVVVEYTQEAVARMALEFALQLHRAALADEPFDLEGVLAQLRALDEDIRLGPSTASIVNAAVARGIPYRRLTDGSLVQFGWGSRQRRIQAAETDVSSAIAESIAQDKELTKQLLAAAGVPVPEGVPVESLEDALAAMQALGSPVVIKPRDGNHGRGVTVNILTPEHLEVGFRAAAEHS
;
A
#
# COMPACT_ATOMS: atom_id res chain seq x y z
N MET A 1 4.60 23.70 -19.90
CA MET A 1 4.75 23.41 -18.45
C MET A 1 6.07 22.69 -18.18
N LYS A 2 6.84 23.16 -17.19
CA LYS A 2 8.10 22.55 -16.75
C LYS A 2 8.06 22.33 -15.23
N VAL A 3 8.36 21.11 -14.79
CA VAL A 3 8.54 20.81 -13.37
C VAL A 3 10.04 20.95 -13.06
N SER A 4 10.41 22.00 -12.33
CA SER A 4 11.80 22.33 -12.03
C SER A 4 12.33 21.69 -10.76
N ARG A 5 11.43 21.31 -9.84
CA ARG A 5 11.78 20.67 -8.57
C ARG A 5 10.69 19.70 -8.12
N VAL A 6 11.11 18.54 -7.63
CA VAL A 6 10.22 17.55 -6.99
C VAL A 6 10.81 17.17 -5.63
N ARG A 7 10.05 17.36 -4.56
CA ARG A 7 10.46 17.03 -3.20
C ARG A 7 9.41 16.14 -2.51
N ALA A 8 9.83 15.02 -1.93
CA ALA A 8 8.99 14.21 -1.10
C ALA A 8 8.98 14.74 0.35
N LEU A 9 7.81 15.09 0.85
CA LEU A 9 7.56 15.50 2.23
C LEU A 9 7.09 14.25 3.00
N ARG A 10 7.99 13.68 3.80
CA ARG A 10 7.83 12.36 4.42
C ARG A 10 7.26 12.43 5.84
N GLY A 11 6.20 13.21 6.03
CA GLY A 11 5.53 13.39 7.31
C GLY A 11 4.79 14.72 7.38
N PRO A 12 4.31 15.14 8.57
CA PRO A 12 3.68 16.44 8.75
C PRO A 12 4.53 17.58 8.24
N ASN A 13 3.94 18.48 7.49
CA ASN A 13 4.62 19.56 6.79
C ASN A 13 3.77 20.84 6.81
N LEU A 14 4.20 21.89 6.12
CA LEU A 14 3.48 23.18 6.09
C LEU A 14 2.09 23.10 5.41
N TRP A 15 1.88 22.07 4.58
CA TRP A 15 0.68 21.95 3.75
C TRP A 15 -0.34 21.00 4.34
N THR A 16 0.12 19.87 4.85
CA THR A 16 -0.73 18.78 5.31
C THR A 16 -0.06 17.97 6.43
N ARG A 17 -0.86 17.22 7.16
CA ARG A 17 -0.37 16.23 8.15
C ARG A 17 0.10 14.92 7.51
N HIS A 18 -0.16 14.74 6.23
CA HIS A 18 0.15 13.55 5.46
C HIS A 18 1.46 13.70 4.68
N THR A 19 1.95 12.59 4.16
CA THR A 19 3.05 12.59 3.19
C THR A 19 2.58 13.22 1.89
N ALA A 20 3.44 14.03 1.24
CA ALA A 20 3.08 14.70 0.00
C ALA A 20 4.28 14.89 -0.94
N LEU A 21 4.05 14.90 -2.25
CA LEU A 21 4.98 15.46 -3.22
C LEU A 21 4.74 16.97 -3.32
N GLU A 22 5.79 17.76 -3.15
CA GLU A 22 5.80 19.18 -3.46
C GLU A 22 6.57 19.39 -4.76
N LEU A 23 5.90 20.00 -5.72
CA LEU A 23 6.43 20.32 -7.04
C LEU A 23 6.57 21.83 -7.18
N VAL A 24 7.62 22.26 -7.86
CA VAL A 24 7.72 23.64 -8.39
C VAL A 24 7.47 23.56 -9.89
N VAL A 25 6.41 24.20 -10.34
CA VAL A 25 5.93 24.17 -11.72
C VAL A 25 6.07 25.55 -12.34
N GLU A 26 6.78 25.63 -13.44
CA GLU A 26 6.97 26.84 -14.26
C GLU A 26 6.05 26.78 -15.48
N LEU A 27 5.18 27.78 -15.65
CA LEU A 27 4.27 27.91 -16.78
C LEU A 27 4.70 29.07 -17.68
N PRO A 28 4.91 28.83 -18.98
CA PRO A 28 5.09 29.91 -19.93
C PRO A 28 3.81 30.73 -20.06
N PRO A 29 3.87 31.98 -20.56
CA PRO A 29 2.72 32.87 -20.58
C PRO A 29 1.46 32.33 -21.26
N ASP A 30 1.60 31.54 -22.30
CA ASP A 30 0.55 30.90 -23.09
C ASP A 30 -0.07 29.68 -22.39
N GLU A 31 0.56 29.13 -21.34
CA GLU A 31 0.06 28.01 -20.54
C GLU A 31 -0.39 28.42 -19.12
N ARG A 32 -0.44 29.73 -18.81
CA ARG A 32 -0.78 30.21 -17.46
C ARG A 32 -2.26 30.09 -17.11
N SER A 33 -3.14 29.99 -18.10
CA SER A 33 -4.58 29.88 -17.88
C SER A 33 -5.19 28.77 -18.74
N ILE A 34 -5.90 27.85 -18.12
CA ILE A 34 -6.68 26.81 -18.82
C ILE A 34 -7.76 27.45 -19.69
N ASP A 35 -8.33 28.58 -19.26
CA ASP A 35 -9.41 29.28 -19.94
C ASP A 35 -8.94 29.87 -21.29
N ALA A 36 -7.65 30.18 -21.41
CA ALA A 36 -7.04 30.66 -22.66
C ALA A 36 -6.73 29.49 -23.64
N MET A 37 -6.75 28.26 -23.16
CA MET A 37 -6.35 27.08 -23.95
C MET A 37 -7.56 26.42 -24.61
N HIS A 38 -7.71 26.63 -25.94
CA HIS A 38 -8.85 26.12 -26.68
C HIS A 38 -9.04 24.61 -26.50
N ARG A 39 -10.23 24.21 -25.95
CA ARG A 39 -10.66 22.81 -25.75
C ARG A 39 -9.74 21.94 -24.88
N TYR A 40 -8.75 22.50 -24.19
CA TYR A 40 -7.79 21.72 -23.38
C TYR A 40 -8.49 20.88 -22.32
N GLU A 41 -9.37 21.48 -21.50
CA GLU A 41 -10.10 20.75 -20.45
C GLU A 41 -10.97 19.61 -21.04
N ALA A 42 -11.63 19.86 -22.15
CA ALA A 42 -12.45 18.84 -22.82
C ALA A 42 -11.59 17.67 -23.33
N ARG A 43 -10.42 17.97 -23.92
CA ARG A 43 -9.47 16.95 -24.37
C ARG A 43 -8.88 16.15 -23.23
N LEU A 44 -8.53 16.81 -22.13
CA LEU A 44 -8.00 16.17 -20.93
C LEU A 44 -9.03 15.19 -20.33
N ARG A 45 -10.28 15.63 -20.17
CA ARG A 45 -11.39 14.81 -19.66
C ARG A 45 -11.79 13.68 -20.59
N ALA A 46 -11.67 13.85 -21.91
CA ALA A 46 -11.92 12.78 -22.86
C ALA A 46 -10.91 11.62 -22.69
N ARG A 47 -9.68 11.91 -22.27
CA ARG A 47 -8.61 10.94 -21.99
C ARG A 47 -8.68 10.36 -20.59
N PHE A 48 -9.23 11.12 -19.65
CA PHE A 48 -9.39 10.71 -18.25
C PHE A 48 -10.77 11.14 -17.73
N PRO A 49 -11.84 10.40 -18.04
CA PRO A 49 -13.22 10.78 -17.65
C PRO A 49 -13.42 10.90 -16.13
N ALA A 50 -12.78 10.04 -15.34
CA ALA A 50 -12.85 10.07 -13.88
C ALA A 50 -12.23 11.33 -13.25
N LEU A 51 -11.47 12.12 -14.00
CA LEU A 51 -10.90 13.39 -13.52
C LEU A 51 -12.00 14.38 -13.08
N GLY A 52 -13.15 14.34 -13.76
CA GLY A 52 -14.24 15.26 -13.48
C GLY A 52 -13.91 16.71 -13.86
N PRO A 53 -14.70 17.70 -13.35
CA PRO A 53 -14.41 19.12 -13.55
C PRO A 53 -13.15 19.51 -12.76
N ILE A 54 -12.21 20.19 -13.42
CA ILE A 54 -10.97 20.67 -12.78
C ILE A 54 -11.27 21.90 -11.92
N ARG A 55 -12.26 22.70 -12.33
CA ARG A 55 -12.64 23.92 -11.62
C ARG A 55 -13.46 23.59 -10.36
N PRO A 56 -13.00 24.00 -9.17
CA PRO A 56 -13.80 23.85 -7.96
C PRO A 56 -15.11 24.61 -8.05
N VAL A 57 -16.17 24.09 -7.44
CA VAL A 57 -17.49 24.74 -7.40
C VAL A 57 -17.37 26.11 -6.73
N GLY A 58 -17.83 27.17 -7.44
CA GLY A 58 -17.77 28.54 -6.94
C GLY A 58 -16.45 29.28 -7.18
N TYR A 59 -15.44 28.66 -7.74
CA TYR A 59 -14.20 29.33 -8.12
C TYR A 59 -14.42 30.27 -9.32
N ARG A 60 -14.05 31.55 -9.19
CA ARG A 60 -14.32 32.60 -10.19
C ARG A 60 -13.05 33.17 -10.83
N GLY A 61 -11.86 32.75 -10.40
CA GLY A 61 -10.58 33.20 -10.96
C GLY A 61 -10.17 32.44 -12.23
N GLU A 62 -9.14 32.91 -12.89
CA GLU A 62 -8.43 32.15 -13.91
C GLU A 62 -7.77 30.91 -13.30
N LEU A 63 -7.96 29.76 -13.94
CA LEU A 63 -7.46 28.50 -13.41
C LEU A 63 -6.09 28.20 -14.05
N PRO A 64 -4.98 28.21 -13.29
CA PRO A 64 -3.68 27.91 -13.83
C PRO A 64 -3.57 26.45 -14.26
N LEU A 65 -2.80 26.18 -15.32
CA LEU A 65 -2.61 24.84 -15.83
C LEU A 65 -1.95 23.90 -14.78
N ALA A 66 -1.24 24.46 -13.80
CA ALA A 66 -0.72 23.72 -12.65
C ALA A 66 -1.81 22.99 -11.86
N CYS A 67 -3.06 23.51 -11.81
CA CYS A 67 -4.20 22.83 -11.19
C CYS A 67 -4.59 21.56 -11.98
N ALA A 68 -4.48 21.56 -13.30
CA ALA A 68 -4.75 20.35 -14.08
C ALA A 68 -3.76 19.23 -13.74
N LEU A 69 -2.47 19.59 -13.56
CA LEU A 69 -1.44 18.64 -13.10
C LEU A 69 -1.74 18.13 -11.67
N GLU A 70 -2.12 19.02 -10.76
CA GLU A 70 -2.53 18.68 -9.39
C GLU A 70 -3.64 17.63 -9.38
N PHE A 71 -4.76 17.92 -10.06
CA PHE A 71 -5.91 17.01 -10.10
C PHE A 71 -5.60 15.71 -10.80
N ALA A 72 -4.85 15.73 -11.92
CA ALA A 72 -4.46 14.52 -12.63
C ALA A 72 -3.58 13.62 -11.76
N LEU A 73 -2.59 14.19 -11.07
CA LEU A 73 -1.69 13.46 -10.19
C LEU A 73 -2.41 12.84 -8.99
N LEU A 74 -3.31 13.58 -8.35
CA LEU A 74 -4.13 13.05 -7.25
C LEU A 74 -5.04 11.92 -7.76
N ARG A 75 -5.74 12.16 -8.87
CA ARG A 75 -6.75 11.24 -9.38
C ARG A 75 -6.13 9.94 -9.93
N LEU A 76 -4.98 9.99 -10.59
CA LEU A 76 -4.26 8.79 -11.03
C LEU A 76 -3.91 7.87 -9.86
N GLN A 77 -3.44 8.44 -8.75
CA GLN A 77 -3.18 7.67 -7.54
C GLN A 77 -4.47 7.08 -6.94
N SER A 78 -5.53 7.89 -6.84
CA SER A 78 -6.83 7.44 -6.30
C SER A 78 -7.45 6.32 -7.13
N GLU A 79 -7.45 6.42 -8.47
CA GLU A 79 -7.97 5.38 -9.38
C GLU A 79 -7.08 4.11 -9.40
N ALA A 80 -5.82 4.25 -9.04
CA ALA A 80 -4.92 3.11 -8.80
C ALA A 80 -5.21 2.39 -7.46
N GLY A 81 -6.03 2.97 -6.58
CA GLY A 81 -6.40 2.38 -5.29
C GLY A 81 -5.68 2.99 -4.09
N CYS A 82 -4.85 4.02 -4.28
CA CYS A 82 -4.20 4.73 -3.17
C CYS A 82 -5.21 5.59 -2.40
N ALA A 83 -5.20 5.51 -1.08
CA ALA A 83 -6.07 6.30 -0.20
C ALA A 83 -5.53 7.72 -0.03
N VAL A 84 -5.64 8.54 -1.06
CA VAL A 84 -5.21 9.94 -1.08
C VAL A 84 -6.39 10.88 -1.32
N THR A 85 -6.41 12.02 -0.63
CA THR A 85 -7.51 12.98 -0.69
C THR A 85 -7.06 14.43 -0.77
N PHE A 86 -5.81 14.73 -0.40
CA PHE A 86 -5.32 16.09 -0.31
C PHE A 86 -4.48 16.47 -1.52
N SER A 87 -4.82 17.61 -2.10
CA SER A 87 -3.96 18.31 -3.05
C SER A 87 -4.16 19.83 -2.92
N HIS A 88 -3.17 20.61 -3.32
CA HIS A 88 -3.21 22.06 -3.27
C HIS A 88 -2.25 22.67 -4.26
N THR A 89 -2.71 23.69 -4.99
CA THR A 89 -1.86 24.53 -5.84
C THR A 89 -1.86 25.97 -5.32
N ALA A 90 -0.68 26.52 -5.12
CA ALA A 90 -0.48 27.92 -4.70
C ALA A 90 0.49 28.65 -5.65
N PRO A 91 0.26 29.95 -5.97
CA PRO A 91 1.22 30.76 -6.69
C PRO A 91 2.47 30.98 -5.82
N ALA A 92 3.65 31.03 -6.46
CA ALA A 92 4.87 31.50 -5.83
C ALA A 92 5.01 33.04 -5.93
N LEU A 93 6.11 33.57 -5.41
CA LEU A 93 6.38 35.03 -5.51
C LEU A 93 6.65 35.47 -6.95
N GLU A 94 7.25 34.59 -7.75
CA GLU A 94 7.55 34.83 -9.14
C GLU A 94 6.35 34.48 -10.02
N GLU A 95 6.02 35.34 -10.95
CA GLU A 95 4.90 35.17 -11.87
C GLU A 95 5.10 33.97 -12.79
N GLY A 96 4.07 33.13 -12.93
CA GLY A 96 4.12 31.88 -13.71
C GLY A 96 4.76 30.71 -12.99
N ILE A 97 5.17 30.89 -11.72
CA ILE A 97 5.68 29.80 -10.89
C ILE A 97 4.61 29.40 -9.86
N TYR A 98 4.38 28.11 -9.76
CA TYR A 98 3.38 27.51 -8.85
C TYR A 98 4.01 26.43 -8.00
N ARG A 99 3.51 26.30 -6.76
CA ARG A 99 3.76 25.14 -5.91
C ARG A 99 2.55 24.22 -5.96
N VAL A 100 2.76 23.01 -6.43
CA VAL A 100 1.76 21.96 -6.46
C VAL A 100 2.11 20.94 -5.41
N VAL A 101 1.17 20.65 -4.50
CA VAL A 101 1.35 19.70 -3.40
C VAL A 101 0.29 18.64 -3.52
N VAL A 102 0.68 17.38 -3.60
CA VAL A 102 -0.24 16.25 -3.73
C VAL A 102 0.13 15.16 -2.75
N GLU A 103 -0.84 14.72 -1.97
CA GLU A 103 -0.71 13.61 -1.02
C GLU A 103 -0.27 12.32 -1.73
N TYR A 104 0.48 11.48 -1.02
CA TYR A 104 0.78 10.11 -1.46
C TYR A 104 0.74 9.11 -0.30
N THR A 105 0.45 7.85 -0.61
CA THR A 105 0.63 6.71 0.28
C THR A 105 1.99 6.06 0.08
N GLN A 106 2.43 5.93 -1.17
CA GLN A 106 3.71 5.37 -1.58
C GLN A 106 4.44 6.36 -2.49
N GLU A 107 5.66 6.79 -2.11
CA GLU A 107 6.42 7.80 -2.86
C GLU A 107 6.71 7.36 -4.31
N ALA A 108 7.03 6.07 -4.52
CA ALA A 108 7.32 5.57 -5.86
C ALA A 108 6.09 5.60 -6.78
N VAL A 109 4.89 5.27 -6.26
CA VAL A 109 3.63 5.36 -7.02
C VAL A 109 3.33 6.81 -7.38
N ALA A 110 3.51 7.75 -6.44
CA ALA A 110 3.27 9.16 -6.71
C ALA A 110 4.25 9.74 -7.75
N ARG A 111 5.51 9.32 -7.73
CA ARG A 111 6.50 9.74 -8.75
C ARG A 111 6.14 9.21 -10.14
N MET A 112 5.77 7.94 -10.23
CA MET A 112 5.29 7.35 -11.50
C MET A 112 3.99 8.03 -11.96
N ALA A 113 3.05 8.29 -11.07
CA ALA A 113 1.82 9.03 -11.38
C ALA A 113 2.09 10.46 -11.86
N LEU A 114 3.13 11.13 -11.34
CA LEU A 114 3.56 12.44 -11.84
C LEU A 114 4.03 12.37 -13.30
N GLU A 115 4.82 11.37 -13.65
CA GLU A 115 5.27 11.18 -15.03
C GLU A 115 4.10 10.94 -15.97
N PHE A 116 3.14 10.12 -15.56
CA PHE A 116 1.92 9.86 -16.32
C PHE A 116 0.99 11.09 -16.40
N ALA A 117 0.90 11.89 -15.32
CA ALA A 117 0.14 13.14 -15.37
C ALA A 117 0.74 14.14 -16.37
N LEU A 118 2.07 14.21 -16.47
CA LEU A 118 2.77 15.03 -17.46
C LEU A 118 2.60 14.47 -18.89
N GLN A 119 2.53 13.16 -19.08
CA GLN A 119 2.23 12.55 -20.37
C GLN A 119 0.77 12.82 -20.79
N LEU A 120 -0.19 12.66 -19.86
CA LEU A 120 -1.60 12.97 -20.08
C LEU A 120 -1.78 14.45 -20.49
N HIS A 121 -1.10 15.36 -19.79
CA HIS A 121 -1.09 16.77 -20.11
C HIS A 121 -0.60 17.03 -21.55
N ARG A 122 0.54 16.45 -21.94
CA ARG A 122 1.11 16.58 -23.28
C ARG A 122 0.16 16.01 -24.35
N ALA A 123 -0.44 14.84 -24.10
CA ALA A 123 -1.41 14.22 -25.00
C ALA A 123 -2.67 15.10 -25.18
N ALA A 124 -3.12 15.77 -24.09
CA ALA A 124 -4.26 16.69 -24.18
C ALA A 124 -3.93 17.97 -24.96
N LEU A 125 -2.71 18.49 -24.85
CA LEU A 125 -2.24 19.63 -25.65
C LEU A 125 -2.16 19.30 -27.14
N ALA A 126 -1.51 18.19 -27.47
CA ALA A 126 -1.29 17.75 -28.85
C ALA A 126 -2.52 17.11 -29.50
N ASP A 127 -3.58 16.85 -28.72
CA ASP A 127 -4.77 16.07 -29.14
C ASP A 127 -4.43 14.63 -29.53
N GLU A 128 -3.41 14.04 -28.90
CA GLU A 128 -2.97 12.67 -29.09
C GLU A 128 -3.69 11.68 -28.16
N PRO A 129 -3.78 10.39 -28.51
CA PRO A 129 -4.35 9.38 -27.64
C PRO A 129 -3.52 9.22 -26.35
N PHE A 130 -4.17 8.70 -25.29
CA PHE A 130 -3.53 8.37 -24.02
C PHE A 130 -4.08 7.03 -23.52
N ASP A 131 -3.19 6.09 -23.22
CA ASP A 131 -3.53 4.77 -22.69
C ASP A 131 -3.76 4.82 -21.18
N LEU A 132 -4.93 5.27 -20.78
CA LEU A 132 -5.30 5.36 -19.37
C LEU A 132 -5.32 4.00 -18.67
N GLU A 133 -5.84 2.96 -19.33
CA GLU A 133 -5.95 1.62 -18.74
C GLU A 133 -4.57 1.02 -18.46
N GLY A 134 -3.64 1.11 -19.41
CA GLY A 134 -2.28 0.66 -19.25
C GLY A 134 -1.52 1.44 -18.15
N VAL A 135 -1.74 2.75 -18.05
CA VAL A 135 -1.21 3.59 -16.98
C VAL A 135 -1.72 3.17 -15.62
N LEU A 136 -3.03 3.00 -15.46
CA LEU A 136 -3.63 2.58 -14.19
C LEU A 136 -3.20 1.16 -13.81
N ALA A 137 -3.06 0.25 -14.77
CA ALA A 137 -2.55 -1.10 -14.51
C ALA A 137 -1.11 -1.07 -13.97
N GLN A 138 -0.23 -0.24 -14.55
CA GLN A 138 1.14 -0.09 -14.06
C GLN A 138 1.20 0.51 -12.65
N LEU A 139 0.39 1.53 -12.35
CA LEU A 139 0.32 2.13 -11.01
C LEU A 139 -0.20 1.14 -9.97
N ARG A 140 -1.23 0.34 -10.29
CA ARG A 140 -1.76 -0.71 -9.42
C ARG A 140 -0.72 -1.80 -9.16
N ALA A 141 -0.05 -2.28 -10.19
CA ALA A 141 0.99 -3.30 -10.05
C ALA A 141 2.13 -2.81 -9.13
N LEU A 142 2.59 -1.57 -9.31
CA LEU A 142 3.60 -0.98 -8.45
C LEU A 142 3.10 -0.82 -7.01
N ASP A 143 1.86 -0.35 -6.79
CA ASP A 143 1.29 -0.22 -5.44
C ASP A 143 1.18 -1.58 -4.75
N GLU A 144 0.71 -2.60 -5.45
CA GLU A 144 0.60 -3.97 -4.92
C GLU A 144 1.95 -4.56 -4.51
N ASP A 145 2.99 -4.28 -5.28
CA ASP A 145 4.34 -4.77 -4.99
C ASP A 145 4.96 -4.10 -3.74
N ILE A 146 4.73 -2.80 -3.57
CA ILE A 146 5.41 -2.02 -2.52
C ILE A 146 4.55 -1.66 -1.31
N ARG A 147 3.22 -1.83 -1.36
CA ARG A 147 2.35 -1.47 -0.23
C ARG A 147 2.63 -2.32 1.01
N LEU A 148 2.31 -1.75 2.16
CA LEU A 148 2.38 -2.49 3.42
C LEU A 148 1.39 -3.65 3.42
N GLY A 149 1.82 -4.80 3.91
CA GLY A 149 0.93 -5.93 4.15
C GLY A 149 -0.26 -5.56 5.07
N PRO A 150 -1.37 -6.30 5.02
CA PRO A 150 -2.65 -5.90 5.64
C PRO A 150 -2.55 -5.62 7.14
N SER A 151 -1.78 -6.39 7.90
CA SER A 151 -1.60 -6.19 9.34
C SER A 151 -0.88 -4.87 9.63
N THR A 152 0.26 -4.64 8.99
CA THR A 152 1.05 -3.40 9.15
C THR A 152 0.25 -2.18 8.68
N ALA A 153 -0.44 -2.29 7.53
CA ALA A 153 -1.27 -1.22 7.00
C ALA A 153 -2.41 -0.85 7.96
N SER A 154 -3.07 -1.83 8.58
CA SER A 154 -4.14 -1.58 9.56
C SER A 154 -3.63 -0.82 10.78
N ILE A 155 -2.44 -1.17 11.30
CA ILE A 155 -1.82 -0.47 12.43
C ILE A 155 -1.43 0.96 12.03
N VAL A 156 -0.81 1.13 10.85
CA VAL A 156 -0.43 2.46 10.33
C VAL A 156 -1.67 3.34 10.16
N ASN A 157 -2.73 2.84 9.54
CA ASN A 157 -3.96 3.58 9.34
C ASN A 157 -4.62 3.99 10.67
N ALA A 158 -4.61 3.11 11.67
CA ALA A 158 -5.10 3.42 13.01
C ALA A 158 -4.27 4.50 13.71
N ALA A 159 -2.96 4.55 13.49
CA ALA A 159 -2.08 5.58 13.99
C ALA A 159 -2.33 6.93 13.29
N VAL A 160 -2.45 6.93 11.96
CA VAL A 160 -2.76 8.11 11.14
C VAL A 160 -4.10 8.73 11.55
N ALA A 161 -5.14 7.91 11.74
CA ALA A 161 -6.44 8.37 12.21
C ALA A 161 -6.40 9.07 13.59
N ARG A 162 -5.37 8.76 14.39
CA ARG A 162 -5.11 9.40 15.70
C ARG A 162 -4.13 10.57 15.63
N GLY A 163 -3.72 10.97 14.42
CA GLY A 163 -2.74 12.04 14.22
C GLY A 163 -1.31 11.65 14.64
N ILE A 164 -1.01 10.36 14.77
CA ILE A 164 0.34 9.87 15.08
C ILE A 164 1.15 9.83 13.77
N PRO A 165 2.24 10.59 13.68
CA PRO A 165 3.09 10.57 12.49
C PRO A 165 3.82 9.24 12.40
N TYR A 166 4.01 8.76 11.16
CA TYR A 166 4.76 7.54 10.92
C TYR A 166 5.81 7.71 9.82
N ARG A 167 6.76 6.81 9.79
CA ARG A 167 7.77 6.71 8.76
C ARG A 167 8.09 5.24 8.50
N ARG A 168 8.02 4.81 7.23
CA ARG A 168 8.56 3.52 6.78
C ARG A 168 10.09 3.61 6.74
N LEU A 169 10.79 2.67 7.35
CA LEU A 169 12.25 2.71 7.49
C LEU A 169 12.98 1.87 6.44
N THR A 170 12.29 0.87 5.86
CA THR A 170 12.81 -0.02 4.82
C THR A 170 11.74 -0.24 3.76
N ASP A 171 12.05 -0.91 2.67
CA ASP A 171 11.08 -1.34 1.66
C ASP A 171 10.15 -2.46 2.19
N GLY A 172 10.51 -3.10 3.30
CA GLY A 172 9.68 -4.07 4.01
C GLY A 172 8.63 -3.45 4.95
N SER A 173 8.28 -4.17 6.00
CA SER A 173 7.21 -3.81 6.95
C SER A 173 7.70 -3.04 8.19
N LEU A 174 8.97 -2.64 8.25
CA LEU A 174 9.51 -1.90 9.39
C LEU A 174 9.03 -0.44 9.36
N VAL A 175 8.22 -0.06 10.35
CA VAL A 175 7.62 1.27 10.47
C VAL A 175 7.94 1.86 11.84
N GLN A 176 8.27 3.15 11.85
CA GLN A 176 8.41 3.95 13.07
C GLN A 176 7.20 4.86 13.22
N PHE A 177 6.64 4.92 14.42
CA PHE A 177 5.63 5.89 14.85
C PHE A 177 6.24 6.91 15.79
N GLY A 178 5.81 8.17 15.67
CA GLY A 178 6.28 9.26 16.50
C GLY A 178 7.77 9.57 16.32
N TRP A 179 8.29 10.45 17.20
CA TRP A 179 9.63 11.00 17.12
C TRP A 179 10.32 11.04 18.48
N GLY A 180 11.65 11.08 18.46
CA GLY A 180 12.48 11.24 19.66
C GLY A 180 12.28 10.11 20.67
N SER A 181 12.22 10.44 21.95
CA SER A 181 12.11 9.47 23.05
C SER A 181 10.78 8.71 23.12
N ARG A 182 9.74 9.22 22.43
CA ARG A 182 8.41 8.57 22.37
C ARG A 182 8.18 7.76 21.10
N GLN A 183 9.19 7.63 20.26
CA GLN A 183 9.07 6.79 19.07
C GLN A 183 8.79 5.33 19.45
N ARG A 184 8.04 4.64 18.60
CA ARG A 184 7.81 3.20 18.66
C ARG A 184 8.03 2.61 17.28
N ARG A 185 8.41 1.35 17.22
CA ARG A 185 8.62 0.64 15.96
C ARG A 185 7.78 -0.61 15.92
N ILE A 186 7.34 -0.93 14.73
CA ILE A 186 6.70 -2.23 14.44
C ILE A 186 7.36 -2.85 13.21
N GLN A 187 7.34 -4.16 13.15
CA GLN A 187 7.66 -4.93 11.96
C GLN A 187 6.58 -5.99 11.78
N ALA A 188 5.86 -5.95 10.65
CA ALA A 188 4.62 -6.69 10.48
C ALA A 188 3.61 -6.37 11.60
N ALA A 189 3.33 -7.30 12.51
CA ALA A 189 2.46 -7.10 13.68
C ALA A 189 3.25 -7.07 15.01
N GLU A 190 4.57 -7.20 14.97
CA GLU A 190 5.44 -7.17 16.14
C GLU A 190 5.79 -5.73 16.51
N THR A 191 6.01 -5.50 17.79
CA THR A 191 6.39 -4.21 18.34
C THR A 191 7.82 -4.23 18.89
N ASP A 192 8.40 -3.06 19.12
CA ASP A 192 9.72 -2.91 19.74
C ASP A 192 9.80 -3.36 21.22
N VAL A 193 8.67 -3.82 21.78
CA VAL A 193 8.59 -4.45 23.10
C VAL A 193 8.21 -5.94 23.02
N SER A 194 8.02 -6.48 21.82
CA SER A 194 7.82 -7.92 21.63
C SER A 194 9.13 -8.66 21.94
N SER A 195 9.02 -9.72 22.74
CA SER A 195 10.17 -10.54 23.09
C SER A 195 10.49 -11.50 21.94
N ALA A 196 11.78 -11.61 21.58
CA ALA A 196 12.23 -12.63 20.61
C ALA A 196 11.89 -14.06 21.08
N ILE A 197 11.86 -14.29 22.38
CA ILE A 197 11.43 -15.57 22.98
C ILE A 197 9.94 -15.80 22.69
N ALA A 198 9.09 -14.76 22.87
CA ALA A 198 7.67 -14.86 22.60
C ALA A 198 7.38 -15.09 21.11
N GLU A 199 8.15 -14.44 20.24
CA GLU A 199 8.09 -14.65 18.80
C GLU A 199 8.46 -16.10 18.43
N SER A 200 9.58 -16.61 18.93
CA SER A 200 10.02 -18.00 18.72
C SER A 200 8.97 -19.01 19.18
N ILE A 201 8.35 -18.79 20.33
CA ILE A 201 7.26 -19.64 20.83
C ILE A 201 6.07 -19.58 19.88
N ALA A 202 5.65 -18.39 19.45
CA ALA A 202 4.50 -18.21 18.58
C ALA A 202 4.68 -18.82 17.18
N GLN A 203 5.91 -18.90 16.70
CA GLN A 203 6.24 -19.55 15.42
C GLN A 203 6.18 -21.09 15.51
N ASP A 204 6.57 -21.66 16.63
CA ASP A 204 6.51 -23.12 16.85
C ASP A 204 5.13 -23.54 17.37
N LYS A 205 4.32 -24.10 16.46
CA LYS A 205 2.94 -24.53 16.78
C LYS A 205 2.87 -25.62 17.84
N GLU A 206 3.87 -26.50 17.91
CA GLU A 206 3.90 -27.57 18.89
C GLU A 206 4.25 -27.04 20.28
N LEU A 207 5.30 -26.20 20.38
CA LEU A 207 5.68 -25.56 21.64
C LEU A 207 4.56 -24.66 22.17
N THR A 208 3.94 -23.86 21.28
CA THR A 208 2.77 -23.04 21.65
C THR A 208 1.65 -23.87 22.22
N LYS A 209 1.31 -24.99 21.57
CA LYS A 209 0.24 -25.88 22.01
C LYS A 209 0.56 -26.50 23.38
N GLN A 210 1.79 -26.96 23.60
CA GLN A 210 2.23 -27.52 24.88
C GLN A 210 2.12 -26.49 26.01
N LEU A 211 2.59 -25.27 25.79
CA LEU A 211 2.51 -24.18 26.79
C LEU A 211 1.06 -23.78 27.10
N LEU A 212 0.21 -23.68 26.09
CA LEU A 212 -1.22 -23.41 26.27
C LEU A 212 -1.92 -24.51 27.05
N ALA A 213 -1.67 -25.78 26.71
CA ALA A 213 -2.23 -26.95 27.43
C ALA A 213 -1.77 -26.94 28.89
N ALA A 214 -0.48 -26.67 29.16
CA ALA A 214 0.07 -26.56 30.51
C ALA A 214 -0.57 -25.43 31.33
N ALA A 215 -1.01 -24.34 30.64
CA ALA A 215 -1.77 -23.25 31.25
C ALA A 215 -3.28 -23.54 31.42
N GLY A 216 -3.76 -24.71 31.07
CA GLY A 216 -5.16 -25.08 31.16
C GLY A 216 -6.05 -24.56 30.03
N VAL A 217 -5.46 -24.05 28.95
CA VAL A 217 -6.19 -23.60 27.75
C VAL A 217 -6.52 -24.84 26.90
N PRO A 218 -7.79 -25.06 26.51
CA PRO A 218 -8.14 -26.15 25.60
C PRO A 218 -7.41 -26.02 24.26
N VAL A 219 -6.74 -27.09 23.88
CA VAL A 219 -6.02 -27.16 22.58
C VAL A 219 -6.47 -28.43 21.84
N PRO A 220 -6.47 -28.40 20.49
CA PRO A 220 -6.73 -29.64 19.72
C PRO A 220 -5.66 -30.70 20.01
N GLU A 221 -6.05 -31.94 20.13
CA GLU A 221 -5.11 -33.06 20.20
C GLU A 221 -4.32 -33.17 18.90
N GLY A 222 -3.09 -33.63 18.98
CA GLY A 222 -2.23 -33.83 17.84
C GLY A 222 -0.77 -34.01 18.27
N VAL A 223 0.01 -34.63 17.41
CA VAL A 223 1.41 -34.97 17.65
C VAL A 223 2.26 -34.55 16.43
N PRO A 224 3.53 -34.19 16.63
CA PRO A 224 4.47 -34.05 15.55
C PRO A 224 4.72 -35.38 14.87
N VAL A 225 4.87 -35.38 13.55
CA VAL A 225 5.15 -36.56 12.73
C VAL A 225 6.29 -36.25 11.77
N GLU A 226 7.24 -37.19 11.63
CA GLU A 226 8.42 -37.02 10.78
C GLU A 226 8.36 -37.91 9.53
N SER A 227 7.48 -38.90 9.53
CA SER A 227 7.28 -39.82 8.43
C SER A 227 5.80 -40.02 8.10
N LEU A 228 5.52 -40.57 6.92
CA LEU A 228 4.16 -40.97 6.54
C LEU A 228 3.64 -42.06 7.46
N GLU A 229 4.51 -42.95 7.91
CA GLU A 229 4.15 -44.05 8.84
C GLU A 229 3.69 -43.48 10.19
N ASP A 230 4.42 -42.49 10.75
CA ASP A 230 4.03 -41.79 11.97
C ASP A 230 2.70 -41.07 11.79
N ALA A 231 2.49 -40.42 10.64
CA ALA A 231 1.24 -39.72 10.32
C ALA A 231 0.04 -40.67 10.26
N LEU A 232 0.22 -41.88 9.68
CA LEU A 232 -0.80 -42.91 9.64
C LEU A 232 -1.13 -43.43 11.04
N ALA A 233 -0.09 -43.69 11.86
CA ALA A 233 -0.26 -44.13 13.24
C ALA A 233 -0.98 -43.06 14.09
N ALA A 234 -0.59 -41.77 13.91
CA ALA A 234 -1.28 -40.66 14.58
C ALA A 234 -2.74 -40.51 14.15
N MET A 235 -3.05 -40.67 12.86
CA MET A 235 -4.44 -40.67 12.38
C MET A 235 -5.28 -41.79 12.99
N GLN A 236 -4.70 -42.96 13.13
CA GLN A 236 -5.39 -44.09 13.77
C GLN A 236 -5.67 -43.83 15.26
N ALA A 237 -4.71 -43.23 15.96
CA ALA A 237 -4.83 -42.90 17.39
C ALA A 237 -5.81 -41.77 17.67
N LEU A 238 -5.78 -40.71 16.86
CA LEU A 238 -6.65 -39.53 17.04
C LEU A 238 -8.09 -39.74 16.54
N GLY A 239 -8.26 -40.64 15.57
CA GLY A 239 -9.51 -40.80 14.81
C GLY A 239 -9.67 -39.80 13.69
N SER A 240 -10.55 -40.13 12.74
CA SER A 240 -10.85 -39.23 11.60
C SER A 240 -12.08 -38.36 11.89
N PRO A 241 -12.18 -37.15 11.33
CA PRO A 241 -11.23 -36.49 10.42
C PRO A 241 -10.04 -35.85 11.13
N VAL A 242 -8.85 -35.83 10.48
CA VAL A 242 -7.66 -35.17 10.98
C VAL A 242 -7.22 -34.00 10.06
N VAL A 243 -6.32 -33.18 10.58
CA VAL A 243 -5.64 -32.09 9.84
C VAL A 243 -4.15 -32.34 9.88
N ILE A 244 -3.48 -32.22 8.73
CA ILE A 244 -2.03 -32.18 8.65
C ILE A 244 -1.56 -30.79 8.22
N LYS A 245 -0.47 -30.32 8.81
CA LYS A 245 0.07 -28.99 8.57
C LYS A 245 1.57 -28.94 8.85
N PRO A 246 2.34 -28.03 8.18
CA PRO A 246 3.72 -27.78 8.53
C PRO A 246 3.86 -27.30 9.98
N ARG A 247 4.98 -27.60 10.62
CA ARG A 247 5.25 -27.19 12.01
C ARG A 247 5.36 -25.67 12.13
N ASP A 248 6.07 -25.02 11.23
CA ASP A 248 6.42 -23.62 11.23
C ASP A 248 5.80 -22.79 10.08
N GLY A 249 5.08 -23.42 9.16
CA GLY A 249 4.39 -22.74 8.06
C GLY A 249 3.29 -21.75 8.50
N ASN A 250 3.04 -20.74 7.67
CA ASN A 250 2.03 -19.72 7.88
C ASN A 250 1.07 -19.58 6.67
N HIS A 251 0.04 -18.73 6.78
CA HIS A 251 -0.94 -18.45 5.73
C HIS A 251 -1.66 -19.68 5.15
N GLY A 252 -1.70 -20.79 5.89
CA GLY A 252 -2.37 -22.02 5.44
C GLY A 252 -1.61 -22.80 4.36
N ARG A 253 -0.38 -22.44 4.06
CA ARG A 253 0.46 -23.18 3.09
C ARG A 253 0.75 -24.58 3.62
N GLY A 254 0.59 -25.60 2.76
CA GLY A 254 0.80 -27.00 3.13
C GLY A 254 -0.19 -27.55 4.14
N VAL A 255 -1.32 -26.86 4.41
CA VAL A 255 -2.36 -27.34 5.33
C VAL A 255 -3.40 -28.13 4.56
N THR A 256 -3.64 -29.38 4.96
CA THR A 256 -4.73 -30.22 4.45
C THR A 256 -5.70 -30.54 5.56
N VAL A 257 -6.95 -30.23 5.35
CA VAL A 257 -8.04 -30.39 6.34
C VAL A 257 -9.00 -31.52 5.95
N ASN A 258 -9.78 -31.98 6.90
CA ASN A 258 -10.84 -32.98 6.70
C ASN A 258 -10.31 -34.28 6.04
N ILE A 259 -9.20 -34.77 6.55
CA ILE A 259 -8.56 -35.99 6.06
C ILE A 259 -9.29 -37.19 6.68
N LEU A 260 -9.90 -38.02 5.83
CA LEU A 260 -10.71 -39.15 6.23
C LEU A 260 -10.06 -40.50 5.87
N THR A 261 -9.15 -40.53 4.91
CA THR A 261 -8.55 -41.76 4.38
C THR A 261 -7.02 -41.71 4.37
N PRO A 262 -6.33 -42.86 4.44
CA PRO A 262 -4.87 -42.93 4.33
C PRO A 262 -4.30 -42.30 3.04
N GLU A 263 -4.99 -42.45 1.90
CA GLU A 263 -4.54 -41.90 0.61
C GLU A 263 -4.61 -40.38 0.63
N HIS A 264 -5.65 -39.81 1.24
CA HIS A 264 -5.76 -38.37 1.43
C HIS A 264 -4.70 -37.83 2.39
N LEU A 265 -4.38 -38.60 3.46
CA LEU A 265 -3.29 -38.28 4.38
C LEU A 265 -1.92 -38.23 3.68
N GLU A 266 -1.63 -39.19 2.80
CA GLU A 266 -0.36 -39.23 2.06
C GLU A 266 -0.19 -37.97 1.20
N VAL A 267 -1.24 -37.54 0.49
CA VAL A 267 -1.22 -36.29 -0.30
C VAL A 267 -0.97 -35.08 0.60
N GLY A 268 -1.67 -35.01 1.72
CA GLY A 268 -1.51 -33.92 2.69
C GLY A 268 -0.14 -33.90 3.34
N PHE A 269 0.43 -35.07 3.67
CA PHE A 269 1.77 -35.17 4.24
C PHE A 269 2.85 -34.64 3.28
N ARG A 270 2.79 -35.02 2.01
CA ARG A 270 3.71 -34.50 0.99
C ARG A 270 3.61 -32.99 0.84
N ALA A 271 2.39 -32.46 0.78
CA ALA A 271 2.16 -31.01 0.70
C ALA A 271 2.67 -30.27 1.94
N ALA A 272 2.54 -30.84 3.14
CA ALA A 272 3.06 -30.26 4.36
C ALA A 272 4.60 -30.30 4.41
N ALA A 273 5.21 -31.39 3.98
CA ALA A 273 6.67 -31.57 3.97
C ALA A 273 7.40 -30.62 3.00
N GLU A 274 6.76 -30.19 1.93
CA GLU A 274 7.31 -29.16 1.00
C GLU A 274 7.45 -27.80 1.66
N HIS A 275 6.82 -27.55 2.81
CA HIS A 275 6.72 -26.26 3.49
C HIS A 275 7.26 -26.28 4.94
N SER A 276 7.85 -27.41 5.37
CA SER A 276 8.49 -27.58 6.69
C SER A 276 9.99 -27.49 6.61
#